data_c0639dd89e17de145df37b6a9af2de4c
#
_entry.id   c0639dd89e17de145df37b6a9af2de4c
#
_cell.length_a   1.000
_cell.length_b   1.000
_cell.length_c   1.000
_cell.angle_alpha   90.00
_cell.angle_beta   90.00
_cell.angle_gamma   90.00
#
_symmetry.space_group_name_H-M   'P 1'
#
loop_
_entity.id
_entity.type
_entity.pdbx_description
1 polymer ?
#
loop_
_entity_poly.entity_id
_entity_poly.type
_entity_poly.pdbx_seq_one_letter_code
_entity_poly.pdbx_strand_id
1 'polypeptide(L)'
;MVAINQKKLNQFLASDRVSFKGVEKENLRSDKDGRISNKSFPEAFGVHNFNSFVTLDYSQPHLEIVTPTFQDNSELYGFLGGLHAYVEQNLEGDLLWNYSMPPKFKGKFIKLPPYGKSNKTKLAHLYRLGLRNRYGDKMQSTAGIHFNISFSESVIKELNTTKTDLYLGICRNFLRMFPLVLRLIGCSPVAHRSFIKDRELSIDLLKEDENYLPKSTSLRVSRLGYYSEEQDEKFITFNTLGEYLNLIKDYINIPNKKFSEISLDLKKQVNNGTIQME
;
A
#
# COMPACT_ATOMS: atom_id res chain seq x y z
N MET A 1 -4.54 17.94 28.62
CA MET A 1 -5.35 17.87 27.36
C MET A 1 -5.85 19.29 27.10
N VAL A 2 -5.34 19.98 26.10
CA VAL A 2 -5.82 21.31 25.72
C VAL A 2 -7.18 21.13 25.05
N ALA A 3 -8.23 21.76 25.57
CA ALA A 3 -9.56 21.69 24.97
C ALA A 3 -9.55 22.41 23.61
N ILE A 4 -9.72 21.68 22.53
CA ILE A 4 -9.85 22.24 21.19
C ILE A 4 -11.17 23.03 21.14
N ASN A 5 -11.10 24.29 20.71
CA ASN A 5 -12.31 25.10 20.52
C ASN A 5 -13.15 24.54 19.37
N GLN A 6 -14.28 23.90 19.71
CA GLN A 6 -15.15 23.22 18.75
C GLN A 6 -15.64 24.15 17.62
N LYS A 7 -15.89 25.44 17.91
CA LYS A 7 -16.32 26.41 16.89
C LYS A 7 -15.21 26.66 15.85
N LYS A 8 -13.95 26.81 16.32
CA LYS A 8 -12.79 26.93 15.43
C LYS A 8 -12.57 25.66 14.63
N LEU A 9 -12.66 24.50 15.28
CA LEU A 9 -12.51 23.22 14.57
C LEU A 9 -13.57 23.08 13.46
N ASN A 10 -14.83 23.43 13.72
CA ASN A 10 -15.87 23.38 12.71
C ASN A 10 -15.62 24.35 11.54
N GLN A 11 -15.09 25.53 11.81
CA GLN A 11 -14.69 26.48 10.76
C GLN A 11 -13.56 25.93 9.90
N PHE A 12 -12.59 25.27 10.52
CA PHE A 12 -11.53 24.59 9.80
C PHE A 12 -12.05 23.47 8.91
N LEU A 13 -12.87 22.58 9.47
CA LEU A 13 -13.44 21.44 8.73
C LEU A 13 -14.36 21.87 7.57
N ALA A 14 -14.91 23.07 7.63
CA ALA A 14 -15.71 23.65 6.54
C ALA A 14 -14.88 24.21 5.37
N SER A 15 -13.55 24.29 5.53
CA SER A 15 -12.64 24.78 4.49
C SER A 15 -11.84 23.63 3.86
N ASP A 16 -11.98 23.40 2.58
CA ASP A 16 -11.21 22.42 1.82
C ASP A 16 -9.69 22.70 1.84
N ARG A 17 -9.29 23.92 2.15
CA ARG A 17 -7.89 24.38 2.11
C ARG A 17 -7.11 24.21 3.42
N VAL A 18 -7.65 23.52 4.38
CA VAL A 18 -7.01 23.29 5.69
C VAL A 18 -5.87 22.28 5.61
N SER A 19 -5.96 21.34 4.70
CA SER A 19 -5.01 20.24 4.57
C SER A 19 -4.46 20.13 3.14
N PHE A 20 -3.24 19.62 3.04
CA PHE A 20 -2.67 19.15 1.79
C PHE A 20 -2.98 17.67 1.65
N LYS A 21 -3.43 17.27 0.48
CA LYS A 21 -3.86 15.90 0.18
C LYS A 21 -3.17 15.39 -1.07
N GLY A 22 -2.74 14.14 -1.06
CA GLY A 22 -2.19 13.44 -2.21
C GLY A 22 -2.66 12.00 -2.24
N VAL A 23 -2.67 11.40 -3.40
CA VAL A 23 -3.09 10.01 -3.61
C VAL A 23 -1.99 9.23 -4.31
N GLU A 24 -1.70 8.06 -3.78
CA GLU A 24 -0.93 7.01 -4.43
C GLU A 24 -1.89 5.85 -4.69
N LYS A 25 -2.13 5.52 -5.95
CA LYS A 25 -3.07 4.48 -6.32
C LYS A 25 -2.36 3.36 -7.07
N GLU A 26 -2.34 2.20 -6.45
CA GLU A 26 -1.82 0.98 -7.04
C GLU A 26 -2.87 0.32 -7.92
N ASN A 27 -2.44 -0.21 -9.06
CA ASN A 27 -3.28 -1.01 -9.97
C ASN A 27 -2.46 -2.10 -10.63
N LEU A 28 -2.96 -3.31 -10.61
CA LEU A 28 -2.41 -4.36 -11.48
C LEU A 28 -2.89 -4.17 -12.92
N ARG A 29 -2.05 -4.53 -13.88
CA ARG A 29 -2.47 -4.68 -15.28
C ARG A 29 -2.92 -6.10 -15.52
N SER A 30 -4.03 -6.25 -16.21
CA SER A 30 -4.54 -7.55 -16.67
C SER A 30 -4.67 -7.60 -18.19
N ASP A 31 -4.64 -8.81 -18.74
CA ASP A 31 -5.09 -9.03 -20.10
C ASP A 31 -6.64 -9.04 -20.17
N LYS A 32 -7.18 -9.18 -21.40
CA LYS A 32 -8.62 -9.20 -21.65
C LYS A 32 -9.34 -10.42 -21.04
N ASP A 33 -8.60 -11.47 -20.69
CA ASP A 33 -9.12 -12.68 -20.05
C ASP A 33 -9.10 -12.58 -18.51
N GLY A 34 -8.79 -11.41 -17.93
CA GLY A 34 -8.70 -11.22 -16.50
C GLY A 34 -7.50 -11.90 -15.84
N ARG A 35 -6.39 -12.09 -16.57
CA ARG A 35 -5.15 -12.65 -16.05
C ARG A 35 -4.12 -11.56 -15.86
N ILE A 36 -3.26 -11.69 -14.85
CA ILE A 36 -2.13 -10.75 -14.64
C ILE A 36 -1.31 -10.66 -15.94
N SER A 37 -1.04 -9.43 -16.36
CA SER A 37 -0.22 -9.15 -17.54
C SER A 37 1.24 -9.60 -17.31
N ASN A 38 1.86 -10.11 -18.37
CA ASN A 38 3.29 -10.42 -18.40
C ASN A 38 4.09 -9.40 -19.23
N LYS A 39 3.44 -8.35 -19.73
CA LYS A 39 4.11 -7.31 -20.48
C LYS A 39 5.01 -6.46 -19.58
N SER A 40 6.04 -5.89 -20.18
CA SER A 40 6.91 -4.92 -19.53
C SER A 40 6.14 -3.62 -19.22
N PHE A 41 6.73 -2.77 -18.40
CA PHE A 41 6.24 -1.42 -18.19
C PHE A 41 6.16 -0.67 -19.52
N PRO A 42 5.04 -0.02 -19.86
CA PRO A 42 4.86 0.64 -21.13
C PRO A 42 5.92 1.74 -21.38
N GLU A 43 6.45 1.77 -22.58
CA GLU A 43 7.51 2.74 -22.96
C GLU A 43 7.02 4.20 -22.90
N ALA A 44 5.73 4.44 -23.14
CA ALA A 44 5.11 5.75 -23.04
C ALA A 44 5.28 6.42 -21.67
N PHE A 45 5.46 5.64 -20.61
CA PHE A 45 5.70 6.16 -19.24
C PHE A 45 7.19 6.38 -18.94
N GLY A 46 8.07 6.11 -19.87
CA GLY A 46 9.51 6.26 -19.70
C GLY A 46 10.11 5.24 -18.73
N VAL A 47 10.99 5.68 -17.84
CA VAL A 47 11.66 4.80 -16.88
C VAL A 47 10.99 4.92 -15.51
N HIS A 48 10.36 3.82 -15.05
CA HIS A 48 9.55 3.80 -13.83
C HIS A 48 10.24 4.37 -12.57
N ASN A 49 11.57 4.19 -12.41
CA ASN A 49 12.29 4.72 -11.25
C ASN A 49 12.54 6.24 -11.29
N PHE A 50 12.22 6.90 -12.41
CA PHE A 50 12.42 8.33 -12.63
C PHE A 50 11.15 9.07 -13.05
N ASN A 51 10.04 8.36 -13.26
CA ASN A 51 8.73 8.97 -13.44
C ASN A 51 8.10 9.20 -12.07
N SER A 52 7.76 10.46 -11.76
CA SER A 52 7.19 10.85 -10.46
C SER A 52 5.69 10.59 -10.34
N PHE A 53 5.01 10.30 -11.45
CA PHE A 53 3.55 10.19 -11.48
C PHE A 53 3.05 8.78 -11.84
N VAL A 54 3.82 8.04 -12.65
CA VAL A 54 3.49 6.67 -13.03
C VAL A 54 4.73 5.82 -12.82
N THR A 55 4.68 4.97 -11.82
CA THR A 55 5.81 4.11 -11.42
C THR A 55 5.37 2.67 -11.27
N LEU A 56 6.24 1.84 -10.75
CA LEU A 56 5.96 0.45 -10.38
C LEU A 56 6.12 0.30 -8.87
N ASP A 57 5.11 -0.24 -8.23
CA ASP A 57 5.25 -0.69 -6.86
C ASP A 57 6.16 -1.94 -6.81
N TYR A 58 5.61 -3.13 -6.95
CA TYR A 58 6.38 -4.37 -6.79
C TYR A 58 6.85 -4.97 -8.12
N SER A 59 5.99 -5.13 -9.09
CA SER A 59 6.23 -5.92 -10.30
C SER A 59 5.90 -5.15 -11.58
N GLN A 60 6.33 -5.66 -12.73
CA GLN A 60 6.05 -5.06 -14.04
C GLN A 60 4.56 -4.76 -14.29
N PRO A 61 3.62 -5.65 -13.94
CA PRO A 61 2.20 -5.34 -14.07
C PRO A 61 1.64 -4.48 -12.93
N HIS A 62 2.38 -4.17 -11.87
CA HIS A 62 1.90 -3.45 -10.70
C HIS A 62 2.23 -1.97 -10.82
N LEU A 63 1.35 -1.23 -11.52
CA LEU A 63 1.47 0.22 -11.67
C LEU A 63 1.10 0.92 -10.38
N GLU A 64 1.79 2.00 -10.10
CA GLU A 64 1.48 2.96 -9.06
C GLU A 64 1.34 4.35 -9.66
N ILE A 65 0.20 4.97 -9.45
CA ILE A 65 -0.16 6.31 -9.93
C ILE A 65 -0.09 7.26 -8.74
N VAL A 66 0.80 8.26 -8.82
CA VAL A 66 1.10 9.19 -7.72
C VAL A 66 0.72 10.60 -8.11
N THR A 67 -0.06 11.29 -7.27
CA THR A 67 -0.39 12.70 -7.49
C THR A 67 0.58 13.62 -6.73
N PRO A 68 0.76 14.86 -7.18
CA PRO A 68 1.23 15.93 -6.31
C PRO A 68 0.27 16.15 -5.14
N THR A 69 0.65 17.00 -4.20
CA THR A 69 -0.23 17.41 -3.11
C THR A 69 -1.07 18.62 -3.52
N PHE A 70 -2.35 18.59 -3.18
CA PHE A 70 -3.32 19.65 -3.45
C PHE A 70 -4.04 20.06 -2.16
N GLN A 71 -4.46 21.31 -2.06
CA GLN A 71 -5.38 21.75 -1.01
C GLN A 71 -6.84 21.55 -1.44
N ASP A 72 -7.13 21.79 -2.70
CA ASP A 72 -8.46 21.67 -3.28
C ASP A 72 -8.74 20.23 -3.73
N ASN A 73 -9.91 19.70 -3.38
CA ASN A 73 -10.32 18.36 -3.75
C ASN A 73 -10.61 18.22 -5.25
N SER A 74 -11.15 19.26 -5.89
CA SER A 74 -11.47 19.21 -7.32
C SER A 74 -10.20 19.19 -8.16
N GLU A 75 -9.16 19.92 -7.75
CA GLU A 75 -7.85 19.88 -8.39
C GLU A 75 -7.20 18.49 -8.25
N LEU A 76 -7.25 17.91 -7.05
CA LEU A 76 -6.73 16.54 -6.81
C LEU A 76 -7.44 15.52 -7.68
N TYR A 77 -8.78 15.54 -7.71
CA TYR A 77 -9.57 14.60 -8.51
C TYR A 77 -9.39 14.83 -10.01
N GLY A 78 -9.32 16.08 -10.45
CA GLY A 78 -9.04 16.43 -11.84
C GLY A 78 -7.70 15.91 -12.31
N PHE A 79 -6.65 16.10 -11.51
CA PHE A 79 -5.31 15.59 -11.80
C PHE A 79 -5.29 14.05 -11.83
N LEU A 80 -5.84 13.40 -10.82
CA LEU A 80 -5.90 11.92 -10.74
C LEU A 80 -6.67 11.34 -11.93
N GLY A 81 -7.81 11.95 -12.29
CA GLY A 81 -8.62 11.53 -13.45
C GLY A 81 -7.87 11.68 -14.78
N GLY A 82 -7.19 12.81 -14.97
CA GLY A 82 -6.34 13.03 -16.15
C GLY A 82 -5.20 12.04 -16.26
N LEU A 83 -4.55 11.73 -15.12
CA LEU A 83 -3.48 10.75 -15.06
C LEU A 83 -3.96 9.32 -15.34
N HIS A 84 -5.15 8.96 -14.83
CA HIS A 84 -5.82 7.70 -15.16
C HIS A 84 -6.09 7.57 -16.67
N ALA A 85 -6.69 8.60 -17.27
CA ALA A 85 -6.97 8.60 -18.70
C ALA A 85 -5.69 8.47 -19.54
N TYR A 86 -4.62 9.16 -19.14
CA TYR A 86 -3.31 9.03 -19.78
C TYR A 86 -2.75 7.59 -19.67
N VAL A 87 -2.86 6.99 -18.49
CA VAL A 87 -2.40 5.62 -18.27
C VAL A 87 -3.20 4.65 -19.13
N GLU A 88 -4.53 4.72 -19.10
CA GLU A 88 -5.40 3.81 -19.86
C GLU A 88 -5.16 3.86 -21.37
N GLN A 89 -4.90 5.04 -21.93
CA GLN A 89 -4.57 5.21 -23.34
C GLN A 89 -3.24 4.57 -23.76
N ASN A 90 -2.33 4.33 -22.81
CA ASN A 90 -0.97 3.84 -23.07
C ASN A 90 -0.70 2.43 -22.51
N LEU A 91 -1.73 1.64 -22.20
CA LEU A 91 -1.57 0.28 -21.66
C LEU A 91 -1.26 -0.80 -22.70
N GLU A 92 -1.15 -0.44 -23.98
CA GLU A 92 -0.80 -1.40 -25.06
C GLU A 92 -1.74 -2.62 -25.12
N GLY A 93 -3.04 -2.39 -24.85
CA GLY A 93 -4.07 -3.40 -24.88
C GLY A 93 -4.24 -4.21 -23.59
N ASP A 94 -3.53 -3.89 -22.53
CA ASP A 94 -3.85 -4.32 -21.18
C ASP A 94 -4.99 -3.47 -20.60
N LEU A 95 -5.55 -3.92 -19.47
CA LEU A 95 -6.59 -3.23 -18.72
C LEU A 95 -6.06 -2.92 -17.31
N LEU A 96 -6.52 -1.81 -16.70
CA LEU A 96 -6.32 -1.54 -15.28
C LEU A 96 -7.28 -2.40 -14.45
N TRP A 97 -6.72 -3.16 -13.53
CA TRP A 97 -7.47 -3.94 -12.56
C TRP A 97 -7.71 -3.10 -11.30
N ASN A 98 -8.94 -2.63 -11.11
CA ASN A 98 -9.31 -1.66 -10.08
C ASN A 98 -9.73 -2.28 -8.72
N TYR A 99 -9.31 -3.50 -8.43
CA TYR A 99 -9.60 -4.17 -7.16
C TYR A 99 -8.32 -4.43 -6.38
N SER A 100 -8.42 -4.42 -5.03
CA SER A 100 -7.27 -4.70 -4.16
C SER A 100 -6.75 -6.11 -4.31
N MET A 101 -7.64 -7.09 -4.49
CA MET A 101 -7.23 -8.48 -4.73
C MET A 101 -6.85 -8.66 -6.18
N PRO A 102 -5.75 -9.38 -6.47
CA PRO A 102 -5.22 -9.50 -7.82
C PRO A 102 -6.11 -10.30 -8.75
N PRO A 103 -5.99 -10.07 -10.08
CA PRO A 103 -6.60 -10.93 -11.10
C PRO A 103 -5.95 -12.32 -11.10
N LYS A 104 -6.40 -13.20 -11.97
CA LYS A 104 -5.89 -14.57 -12.10
C LYS A 104 -4.39 -14.63 -12.39
N PHE A 105 -3.65 -15.40 -11.60
CA PHE A 105 -2.22 -15.67 -11.85
C PHE A 105 -2.03 -16.65 -13.00
N LYS A 106 -1.05 -16.36 -13.88
CA LYS A 106 -0.64 -17.24 -14.99
C LYS A 106 0.42 -18.28 -14.60
N GLY A 107 1.00 -18.16 -13.44
CA GLY A 107 2.10 -19.01 -12.99
C GLY A 107 2.48 -18.73 -11.54
N LYS A 108 3.66 -19.25 -11.14
CA LYS A 108 4.17 -19.08 -9.78
C LYS A 108 4.80 -17.70 -9.56
N PHE A 109 5.45 -17.15 -10.60
CA PHE A 109 6.23 -15.92 -10.50
C PHE A 109 5.66 -14.81 -11.39
N ILE A 110 5.72 -13.58 -10.90
CA ILE A 110 5.41 -12.37 -11.63
C ILE A 110 6.71 -11.72 -12.09
N LYS A 111 6.70 -11.11 -13.27
CA LYS A 111 7.87 -10.44 -13.84
C LYS A 111 8.24 -9.21 -12.99
N LEU A 112 9.40 -9.23 -12.36
CA LEU A 112 9.96 -8.07 -11.67
C LEU A 112 10.54 -7.06 -12.65
N PRO A 113 10.64 -5.76 -12.26
CA PRO A 113 11.36 -4.78 -13.02
C PRO A 113 12.83 -5.19 -13.26
N PRO A 114 13.44 -4.80 -14.39
CA PRO A 114 14.82 -5.18 -14.68
C PRO A 114 15.80 -4.58 -13.67
N TYR A 115 16.94 -5.22 -13.54
CA TYR A 115 18.01 -4.83 -12.60
C TYR A 115 18.50 -3.39 -12.80
N GLY A 116 18.51 -2.89 -14.04
CA GLY A 116 18.95 -1.55 -14.39
C GLY A 116 20.46 -1.30 -14.22
N LYS A 117 20.93 -0.11 -14.61
CA LYS A 117 22.36 0.25 -14.59
C LYS A 117 22.76 1.07 -13.37
N SER A 118 21.84 1.91 -12.84
CA SER A 118 22.12 2.78 -11.69
C SER A 118 22.04 2.03 -10.36
N ASN A 119 22.72 2.53 -9.34
CA ASN A 119 22.64 1.95 -7.98
C ASN A 119 21.20 1.99 -7.44
N LYS A 120 20.41 3.05 -7.74
CA LYS A 120 19.01 3.15 -7.36
C LYS A 120 18.20 1.99 -7.93
N THR A 121 18.33 1.70 -9.22
CA THR A 121 17.58 0.61 -9.87
C THR A 121 18.04 -0.77 -9.43
N LYS A 122 19.34 -0.93 -9.17
CA LYS A 122 19.90 -2.18 -8.60
C LYS A 122 19.33 -2.46 -7.21
N LEU A 123 19.36 -1.45 -6.35
CA LEU A 123 18.83 -1.57 -4.99
C LEU A 123 17.34 -1.89 -4.98
N ALA A 124 16.56 -1.18 -5.80
CA ALA A 124 15.13 -1.41 -5.95
C ALA A 124 14.81 -2.83 -6.44
N HIS A 125 15.61 -3.38 -7.36
CA HIS A 125 15.45 -4.76 -7.82
C HIS A 125 15.78 -5.78 -6.71
N LEU A 126 16.90 -5.59 -6.01
CA LEU A 126 17.31 -6.47 -4.90
C LEU A 126 16.29 -6.48 -3.77
N TYR A 127 15.72 -5.32 -3.44
CA TYR A 127 14.64 -5.21 -2.46
C TYR A 127 13.42 -6.03 -2.87
N ARG A 128 12.95 -5.88 -4.14
CA ARG A 128 11.82 -6.66 -4.65
C ARG A 128 12.11 -8.17 -4.68
N LEU A 129 13.34 -8.56 -4.97
CA LEU A 129 13.75 -9.96 -4.90
C LEU A 129 13.72 -10.49 -3.46
N GLY A 130 14.13 -9.66 -2.50
CA GLY A 130 14.00 -9.96 -1.06
C GLY A 130 12.55 -10.17 -0.63
N LEU A 131 11.63 -9.29 -1.04
CA LEU A 131 10.20 -9.44 -0.80
C LEU A 131 9.65 -10.74 -1.40
N ARG A 132 10.04 -11.08 -2.63
CA ARG A 132 9.69 -12.35 -3.27
C ARG A 132 10.11 -13.55 -2.44
N ASN A 133 11.36 -13.56 -1.99
CA ASN A 133 11.91 -14.67 -1.25
C ASN A 133 11.33 -14.82 0.16
N ARG A 134 10.93 -13.71 0.79
CA ARG A 134 10.33 -13.71 2.13
C ARG A 134 8.83 -13.99 2.12
N TYR A 135 8.09 -13.31 1.25
CA TYR A 135 6.63 -13.27 1.31
C TYR A 135 5.95 -13.89 0.08
N GLY A 136 6.68 -14.01 -1.03
CA GLY A 136 6.18 -14.50 -2.30
C GLY A 136 5.44 -13.46 -3.12
N ASP A 137 5.40 -13.66 -4.44
CA ASP A 137 4.81 -12.73 -5.41
C ASP A 137 3.31 -12.47 -5.19
N LYS A 138 2.59 -13.48 -4.70
CA LYS A 138 1.14 -13.36 -4.49
C LYS A 138 0.80 -12.29 -3.44
N MET A 139 1.53 -12.29 -2.30
CA MET A 139 1.31 -11.30 -1.25
C MET A 139 1.58 -9.88 -1.75
N GLN A 140 2.67 -9.72 -2.51
CA GLN A 140 3.09 -8.44 -3.05
C GLN A 140 2.24 -7.96 -4.24
N SER A 141 1.20 -8.71 -4.62
CA SER A 141 0.31 -8.38 -5.73
C SER A 141 -1.07 -7.88 -5.28
N THR A 142 -1.24 -7.56 -4.01
CA THR A 142 -2.42 -6.82 -3.58
C THR A 142 -2.20 -5.34 -3.83
N ALA A 143 -3.23 -4.64 -4.29
CA ALA A 143 -3.19 -3.23 -4.63
C ALA A 143 -3.97 -2.38 -3.63
N GLY A 144 -3.53 -1.18 -3.34
CA GLY A 144 -4.15 -0.26 -2.41
C GLY A 144 -4.31 1.15 -2.95
N ILE A 145 -4.96 1.98 -2.15
CA ILE A 145 -5.00 3.41 -2.33
C ILE A 145 -4.47 4.03 -1.04
N HIS A 146 -3.35 4.75 -1.13
CA HIS A 146 -2.83 5.56 -0.05
C HIS A 146 -3.38 6.98 -0.18
N PHE A 147 -4.05 7.43 0.84
CA PHE A 147 -4.51 8.81 0.95
C PHE A 147 -3.62 9.56 1.93
N ASN A 148 -2.74 10.39 1.40
CA ASN A 148 -1.79 11.16 2.18
C ASN A 148 -2.41 12.49 2.60
N ILE A 149 -2.31 12.85 3.88
CA ILE A 149 -2.82 14.11 4.40
C ILE A 149 -1.77 14.78 5.29
N SER A 150 -1.63 16.08 5.12
CA SER A 150 -0.81 16.91 5.99
C SER A 150 -1.44 18.27 6.25
N PHE A 151 -0.97 18.96 7.29
CA PHE A 151 -1.48 20.26 7.71
C PHE A 151 -0.37 21.31 7.70
N SER A 152 -0.73 22.56 7.39
CA SER A 152 0.22 23.68 7.46
C SER A 152 0.57 24.03 8.91
N GLU A 153 1.72 24.64 9.10
CA GLU A 153 2.16 25.15 10.43
C GLU A 153 1.17 26.17 11.02
N SER A 154 0.48 26.93 10.17
CA SER A 154 -0.54 27.88 10.63
C SER A 154 -1.73 27.17 11.27
N VAL A 155 -2.17 26.06 10.71
CA VAL A 155 -3.26 25.23 11.26
C VAL A 155 -2.84 24.65 12.62
N ILE A 156 -1.63 24.10 12.71
CA ILE A 156 -1.11 23.51 13.95
C ILE A 156 -1.06 24.57 15.07
N LYS A 157 -0.55 25.76 14.77
CA LYS A 157 -0.52 26.88 15.72
C LYS A 157 -1.91 27.33 16.14
N GLU A 158 -2.85 27.42 15.21
CA GLU A 158 -4.21 27.85 15.52
C GLU A 158 -5.00 26.82 16.35
N LEU A 159 -4.71 25.52 16.17
CA LEU A 159 -5.23 24.46 17.02
C LEU A 159 -4.56 24.41 18.41
N ASN A 160 -3.53 25.25 18.63
CA ASN A 160 -2.76 25.32 19.87
C ASN A 160 -2.22 23.93 20.29
N THR A 161 -1.61 23.23 19.34
CA THR A 161 -1.06 21.88 19.53
C THR A 161 0.34 21.77 18.95
N THR A 162 1.03 20.67 19.20
CA THR A 162 2.26 20.35 18.51
C THR A 162 1.97 19.50 17.27
N LYS A 163 2.90 19.51 16.30
CA LYS A 163 2.81 18.64 15.13
C LYS A 163 2.70 17.16 15.53
N THR A 164 3.51 16.74 16.48
CA THR A 164 3.52 15.37 17.00
C THR A 164 2.18 14.98 17.62
N ASP A 165 1.64 15.82 18.52
CA ASP A 165 0.38 15.52 19.20
C ASP A 165 -0.80 15.49 18.24
N LEU A 166 -0.80 16.38 17.23
CA LEU A 166 -1.82 16.38 16.18
C LEU A 166 -1.83 15.06 15.41
N TYR A 167 -0.68 14.64 14.87
CA TYR A 167 -0.63 13.43 14.06
C TYR A 167 -0.86 12.15 14.87
N LEU A 168 -0.30 12.04 16.07
CA LEU A 168 -0.60 10.90 16.95
C LEU A 168 -2.08 10.86 17.33
N GLY A 169 -2.70 12.03 17.55
CA GLY A 169 -4.14 12.15 17.78
C GLY A 169 -4.98 11.67 16.59
N ILE A 170 -4.58 12.04 15.38
CA ILE A 170 -5.21 11.56 14.14
C ILE A 170 -5.09 10.04 14.02
N CYS A 171 -3.91 9.47 14.24
CA CYS A 171 -3.70 8.02 14.19
C CYS A 171 -4.62 7.29 15.18
N ARG A 172 -4.69 7.74 16.45
CA ARG A 172 -5.58 7.14 17.45
C ARG A 172 -7.04 7.19 17.04
N ASN A 173 -7.49 8.32 16.51
CA ASN A 173 -8.88 8.50 16.10
C ASN A 173 -9.19 7.72 14.82
N PHE A 174 -8.26 7.67 13.88
CA PHE A 174 -8.40 6.87 12.66
C PHE A 174 -8.57 5.38 13.00
N LEU A 175 -7.75 4.84 13.89
CA LEU A 175 -7.89 3.44 14.33
C LEU A 175 -9.26 3.14 14.94
N ARG A 176 -9.81 4.08 15.73
CA ARG A 176 -11.17 3.93 16.30
C ARG A 176 -12.25 3.95 15.23
N MET A 177 -12.06 4.74 14.17
CA MET A 177 -12.99 4.86 13.06
C MET A 177 -12.75 3.84 11.95
N PHE A 178 -11.62 3.12 11.96
CA PHE A 178 -11.21 2.23 10.90
C PHE A 178 -12.26 1.16 10.53
N PRO A 179 -12.99 0.51 11.46
CA PRO A 179 -14.03 -0.42 11.09
C PRO A 179 -15.15 0.22 10.24
N LEU A 180 -15.52 1.47 10.54
CA LEU A 180 -16.47 2.22 9.74
C LEU A 180 -15.91 2.58 8.36
N VAL A 181 -14.67 3.08 8.32
CA VAL A 181 -13.98 3.41 7.07
C VAL A 181 -13.91 2.17 6.18
N LEU A 182 -13.46 1.04 6.74
CA LEU A 182 -13.38 -0.23 6.01
C LEU A 182 -14.76 -0.69 5.50
N ARG A 183 -15.82 -0.50 6.27
CA ARG A 183 -17.18 -0.82 5.85
C ARG A 183 -17.66 0.05 4.69
N LEU A 184 -17.27 1.32 4.65
CA LEU A 184 -17.73 2.27 3.65
C LEU A 184 -16.96 2.16 2.32
N ILE A 185 -15.65 1.89 2.38
CA ILE A 185 -14.78 1.92 1.20
C ILE A 185 -14.19 0.55 0.81
N GLY A 186 -14.29 -0.46 1.68
CA GLY A 186 -13.80 -1.80 1.36
C GLY A 186 -14.65 -2.44 0.26
N CYS A 187 -14.02 -2.82 -0.85
CA CYS A 187 -14.73 -3.34 -2.04
C CYS A 187 -14.06 -4.59 -2.65
N SER A 188 -13.26 -5.31 -1.88
CA SER A 188 -12.54 -6.50 -2.37
C SER A 188 -12.76 -7.72 -1.46
N PRO A 189 -14.01 -8.22 -1.34
CA PRO A 189 -14.32 -9.38 -0.50
C PRO A 189 -14.01 -10.72 -1.18
N VAL A 190 -13.62 -10.72 -2.45
CA VAL A 190 -13.43 -11.91 -3.27
C VAL A 190 -12.00 -11.97 -3.79
N ALA A 191 -11.43 -13.16 -3.84
CA ALA A 191 -10.15 -13.43 -4.47
C ALA A 191 -10.24 -14.65 -5.39
N HIS A 192 -9.55 -14.58 -6.53
CA HIS A 192 -9.43 -15.73 -7.41
C HIS A 192 -8.66 -16.88 -6.73
N ARG A 193 -9.07 -18.12 -6.97
CA ARG A 193 -8.48 -19.33 -6.38
C ARG A 193 -6.95 -19.40 -6.54
N SER A 194 -6.41 -18.90 -7.64
CA SER A 194 -4.95 -18.88 -7.86
C SER A 194 -4.17 -18.05 -6.84
N PHE A 195 -4.81 -17.07 -6.18
CA PHE A 195 -4.20 -16.31 -5.08
C PHE A 195 -4.12 -17.14 -3.79
N ILE A 196 -5.13 -17.97 -3.53
CA ILE A 196 -5.34 -18.64 -2.24
C ILE A 196 -4.74 -20.05 -2.19
N LYS A 197 -4.50 -20.66 -3.34
CA LYS A 197 -4.21 -22.11 -3.53
C LYS A 197 -3.23 -22.75 -2.54
N ASP A 198 -2.32 -21.97 -1.93
CA ASP A 198 -1.26 -22.48 -1.06
C ASP A 198 -1.46 -22.04 0.41
N ARG A 199 -2.68 -21.64 0.80
CA ARG A 199 -2.97 -21.12 2.13
C ARG A 199 -4.04 -21.94 2.82
N GLU A 200 -3.73 -22.39 4.04
CA GLU A 200 -4.67 -23.08 4.94
C GLU A 200 -5.63 -22.06 5.59
N LEU A 201 -6.65 -21.65 4.87
CA LEU A 201 -7.68 -20.77 5.40
C LEU A 201 -9.05 -21.30 5.04
N SER A 202 -9.95 -21.34 6.02
CA SER A 202 -11.36 -21.65 5.81
C SER A 202 -12.02 -20.49 5.09
N ILE A 203 -12.17 -20.63 3.77
CA ILE A 203 -12.81 -19.64 2.92
C ILE A 203 -13.91 -20.34 2.14
N ASP A 204 -15.09 -19.76 2.15
CA ASP A 204 -16.20 -20.26 1.38
C ASP A 204 -15.95 -20.06 -0.12
N LEU A 205 -16.27 -21.08 -0.91
CA LEU A 205 -16.25 -21.01 -2.36
C LEU A 205 -17.50 -20.28 -2.85
N LEU A 206 -17.31 -19.16 -3.52
CA LEU A 206 -18.39 -18.41 -4.13
C LEU A 206 -18.78 -19.00 -5.50
N LYS A 207 -17.75 -19.33 -6.29
CA LYS A 207 -17.81 -20.03 -7.58
C LYS A 207 -16.58 -20.94 -7.68
N GLU A 208 -16.51 -21.74 -8.76
CA GLU A 208 -15.44 -22.70 -8.97
C GLU A 208 -14.01 -22.14 -8.74
N ASP A 209 -13.75 -20.92 -9.20
CA ASP A 209 -12.44 -20.26 -9.11
C ASP A 209 -12.40 -19.01 -8.19
N GLU A 210 -13.50 -18.68 -7.52
CA GLU A 210 -13.61 -17.49 -6.68
C GLU A 210 -13.84 -17.88 -5.23
N ASN A 211 -13.13 -17.24 -4.32
CA ASN A 211 -13.25 -17.48 -2.89
C ASN A 211 -13.59 -16.17 -2.19
N TYR A 212 -14.40 -16.27 -1.18
CA TYR A 212 -14.90 -15.15 -0.44
C TYR A 212 -14.90 -15.45 1.07
N LEU A 213 -14.61 -14.44 1.87
CA LEU A 213 -14.68 -14.53 3.32
C LEU A 213 -15.99 -13.87 3.80
N PRO A 214 -16.90 -14.63 4.47
CA PRO A 214 -18.16 -14.08 4.95
C PRO A 214 -17.96 -12.83 5.80
N LYS A 215 -18.78 -11.80 5.58
CA LYS A 215 -18.76 -10.52 6.27
C LYS A 215 -17.49 -9.68 6.07
N SER A 216 -16.54 -10.10 5.25
CA SER A 216 -15.38 -9.28 4.87
C SER A 216 -15.78 -8.28 3.80
N THR A 217 -15.27 -7.05 3.91
CA THR A 217 -15.39 -6.02 2.87
C THR A 217 -14.10 -5.88 2.07
N SER A 218 -12.98 -6.34 2.63
CA SER A 218 -11.69 -6.38 1.95
C SER A 218 -10.83 -7.52 2.47
N LEU A 219 -10.45 -8.45 1.60
CA LEU A 219 -9.55 -9.54 1.94
C LEU A 219 -8.10 -9.05 2.18
N ARG A 220 -7.71 -7.91 1.62
CA ARG A 220 -6.39 -7.31 1.89
C ARG A 220 -6.18 -7.03 3.38
N VAL A 221 -7.24 -6.64 4.11
CA VAL A 221 -7.22 -6.32 5.54
C VAL A 221 -7.69 -7.52 6.37
N SER A 222 -7.34 -8.71 5.96
CA SER A 222 -7.62 -9.97 6.66
C SER A 222 -6.34 -10.80 6.79
N ARG A 223 -6.41 -11.96 7.43
CA ARG A 223 -5.29 -12.92 7.46
C ARG A 223 -4.83 -13.42 6.09
N LEU A 224 -5.61 -13.19 5.04
CA LEU A 224 -5.22 -13.43 3.65
C LEU A 224 -4.36 -12.32 3.06
N GLY A 225 -4.45 -11.11 3.58
CA GLY A 225 -3.73 -9.94 3.15
C GLY A 225 -2.47 -9.68 3.98
N TYR A 226 -2.22 -8.40 4.24
CA TYR A 226 -1.13 -7.97 5.11
C TYR A 226 -1.45 -8.26 6.57
N TYR A 227 -0.78 -9.24 7.13
CA TYR A 227 -0.96 -9.71 8.49
C TYR A 227 0.37 -10.10 9.12
N SER A 228 0.58 -9.73 10.36
CA SER A 228 1.73 -10.12 11.18
C SER A 228 1.22 -10.76 12.47
N GLU A 229 1.63 -12.00 12.74
CA GLU A 229 1.28 -12.73 13.97
C GLU A 229 1.85 -12.01 15.21
N GLU A 230 2.99 -11.38 15.07
CA GLU A 230 3.65 -10.64 16.14
C GLU A 230 2.82 -9.43 16.61
N GLN A 231 1.96 -8.88 15.75
CA GLN A 231 1.08 -7.76 16.10
C GLN A 231 -0.16 -8.21 16.88
N ASP A 232 -0.54 -9.48 16.87
CA ASP A 232 -1.66 -9.99 17.65
C ASP A 232 -1.39 -9.91 19.15
N GLU A 233 -0.13 -9.99 19.56
CA GLU A 233 0.27 -9.99 20.97
C GLU A 233 0.53 -8.59 21.54
N LYS A 234 0.75 -7.60 20.69
CA LYS A 234 1.11 -6.22 21.08
C LYS A 234 0.33 -5.18 20.30
N PHE A 235 -0.46 -4.38 21.01
CA PHE A 235 -1.13 -3.24 20.39
C PHE A 235 -0.18 -2.06 20.17
N ILE A 236 -0.15 -1.55 18.94
CA ILE A 236 0.53 -0.28 18.65
C ILE A 236 -0.25 0.86 19.29
N THR A 237 0.41 1.58 20.20
CA THR A 237 -0.16 2.77 20.83
C THR A 237 0.42 4.03 20.19
N PHE A 238 -0.41 5.06 20.07
CA PHE A 238 -0.04 6.38 19.56
C PHE A 238 -0.21 7.45 20.64
N ASN A 239 0.12 7.13 21.91
CA ASN A 239 -0.05 8.06 23.01
C ASN A 239 1.05 9.13 23.00
N THR A 240 2.30 8.71 22.92
CA THR A 240 3.47 9.59 22.81
C THR A 240 4.40 9.10 21.70
N LEU A 241 5.21 10.00 21.14
CA LEU A 241 6.22 9.65 20.15
C LEU A 241 7.26 8.67 20.72
N GLY A 242 7.65 8.88 22.00
CA GLY A 242 8.61 8.00 22.67
C GLY A 242 8.11 6.56 22.81
N GLU A 243 6.85 6.39 23.25
CA GLU A 243 6.23 5.05 23.33
C GLU A 243 6.15 4.39 21.95
N TYR A 244 5.70 5.13 20.93
CA TYR A 244 5.62 4.62 19.56
C TYR A 244 6.98 4.17 19.04
N LEU A 245 8.03 4.99 19.19
CA LEU A 245 9.38 4.65 18.72
C LEU A 245 9.99 3.46 19.49
N ASN A 246 9.73 3.35 20.78
CA ASN A 246 10.19 2.19 21.56
C ASN A 246 9.48 0.90 21.12
N LEU A 247 8.19 0.98 20.88
CA LEU A 247 7.42 -0.15 20.37
C LEU A 247 7.94 -0.62 18.99
N ILE A 248 8.21 0.29 18.06
CA ILE A 248 8.80 -0.05 16.76
C ILE A 248 10.18 -0.69 16.93
N LYS A 249 11.03 -0.18 17.83
CA LYS A 249 12.32 -0.81 18.13
C LYS A 249 12.17 -2.23 18.68
N ASP A 250 11.18 -2.44 19.54
CA ASP A 250 10.88 -3.78 20.06
C ASP A 250 10.49 -4.73 18.94
N TYR A 251 9.63 -4.30 18.01
CA TYR A 251 9.24 -5.13 16.85
C TYR A 251 10.41 -5.47 15.95
N ILE A 252 11.28 -4.51 15.65
CA ILE A 252 12.48 -4.72 14.81
C ILE A 252 13.40 -5.78 15.44
N ASN A 253 13.43 -5.87 16.77
CA ASN A 253 14.29 -6.79 17.51
C ASN A 253 13.64 -8.16 17.80
N ILE A 254 12.38 -8.41 17.42
CA ILE A 254 11.75 -9.73 17.59
C ILE A 254 12.33 -10.68 16.56
N PRO A 255 12.97 -11.79 16.98
CA PRO A 255 13.47 -12.79 16.05
C PRO A 255 12.29 -13.48 15.35
N ASN A 256 12.19 -13.35 14.03
CA ASN A 256 11.20 -14.10 13.28
C ASN A 256 11.73 -15.51 12.96
N LYS A 257 11.14 -16.52 13.58
CA LYS A 257 11.56 -17.94 13.42
C LYS A 257 11.56 -18.41 11.97
N LYS A 258 10.61 -17.91 11.16
CA LYS A 258 10.47 -18.26 9.75
C LYS A 258 11.69 -17.82 8.91
N PHE A 259 12.37 -16.77 9.36
CA PHE A 259 13.51 -16.17 8.66
C PHE A 259 14.81 -16.26 9.47
N SER A 260 14.86 -17.09 10.51
CA SER A 260 16.02 -17.25 11.41
C SER A 260 17.31 -17.67 10.70
N GLU A 261 17.21 -18.36 9.56
CA GLU A 261 18.36 -18.78 8.76
C GLU A 261 18.89 -17.67 7.83
N ILE A 262 18.18 -16.54 7.71
CA ILE A 262 18.63 -15.43 6.89
C ILE A 262 19.71 -14.66 7.66
N SER A 263 20.88 -14.56 7.06
CA SER A 263 22.01 -13.81 7.64
C SER A 263 21.65 -12.34 7.86
N LEU A 264 22.02 -11.78 9.01
CA LEU A 264 21.95 -10.33 9.28
C LEU A 264 23.05 -9.53 8.55
N ASP A 265 24.04 -10.20 7.97
CA ASP A 265 25.08 -9.57 7.15
C ASP A 265 24.49 -9.05 5.85
N LEU A 266 24.51 -7.73 5.64
CA LEU A 266 23.92 -7.06 4.47
C LEU A 266 24.52 -7.61 3.16
N LYS A 267 25.83 -7.85 3.10
CA LYS A 267 26.50 -8.36 1.90
C LYS A 267 26.01 -9.75 1.54
N LYS A 268 25.81 -10.62 2.54
CA LYS A 268 25.21 -11.96 2.33
C LYS A 268 23.76 -11.84 1.91
N GLN A 269 22.97 -10.95 2.51
CA GLN A 269 21.58 -10.73 2.10
C GLN A 269 21.49 -10.25 0.63
N VAL A 270 22.35 -9.31 0.22
CA VAL A 270 22.43 -8.85 -1.18
C VAL A 270 22.77 -10.01 -2.12
N ASN A 271 23.80 -10.80 -1.80
CA ASN A 271 24.24 -11.91 -2.64
C ASN A 271 23.20 -13.03 -2.75
N ASN A 272 22.44 -13.27 -1.69
CA ASN A 272 21.40 -14.31 -1.64
C ASN A 272 20.02 -13.79 -2.09
N GLY A 273 19.88 -12.50 -2.42
CA GLY A 273 18.59 -11.90 -2.78
C GLY A 273 17.58 -11.90 -1.64
N THR A 274 18.05 -11.76 -0.40
CA THR A 274 17.22 -11.79 0.82
C THR A 274 17.21 -10.45 1.56
N ILE A 275 17.67 -9.38 0.94
CA ILE A 275 17.73 -8.05 1.54
C ILE A 275 16.36 -7.59 2.04
N GLN A 276 16.33 -7.04 3.22
CA GLN A 276 15.18 -6.35 3.79
C GLN A 276 15.57 -4.92 4.14
N MET A 277 14.70 -3.98 3.80
CA MET A 277 14.91 -2.54 4.01
C MET A 277 13.84 -1.90 4.88
N GLU A 278 12.88 -2.68 5.37
CA GLU A 278 11.79 -2.24 6.25
C GLU A 278 12.15 -2.45 7.71
#